data_4fead145271f1abb311a8c151c88254a
#
_entry.id   4fead145271f1abb311a8c151c88254a
#
_cell.length_a   1.000
_cell.length_b   1.000
_cell.length_c   1.000
_cell.angle_alpha   90.00
_cell.angle_beta   90.00
_cell.angle_gamma   90.00
#
_symmetry.space_group_name_H-M   'P 1'
#
loop_
_entity.id
_entity.type
_entity.pdbx_description
1 polymer ?
#
loop_
_entity_poly.entity_id
_entity_poly.type
_entity_poly.pdbx_seq_one_letter_code
_entity_poly.pdbx_strand_id
1 'polypeptide(L)'
;MPAEAMEATRQSPRFLWLYALAWAGGAIAYVPFLTILLPIRITAVAGTDNIRWLALITFSGAIAASVGNILFGWLSDRTGSRRGWIATGLALNVGLLLAMTVVVAPLALLGLILLWQLGLNMMLGPLSAWAGDCVPRVQMGLLGGLLAFAPAMGALAGVLITLPDLAGPNGRIMLVAALIVLCVAPALLFGRPLSVPVAVDPAAPVQARRPFIAMWLARLLVQIAEAALFAFLLIYFRSVQPGISEGFIARLFCVVLVAAVPIALAAGRWADRNRRPFLPLAIAAMLSGSGLVILSLSRSVDWAIGGYIVFGLATTVFLSLHSGQTLRVLPRSEHRGRDLGVFNLTNTVPSLIMPWLTLALVPSFGFACLFVLLALLAFTSATILSALPRT
;
A
#
# COMPACT_ATOMS: atom_id res chain seq x y z
N MET A 1 30.07 9.33 -19.61
CA MET A 1 30.30 9.93 -18.28
C MET A 1 31.17 9.00 -17.47
N PRO A 2 32.21 9.46 -16.76
CA PRO A 2 33.07 8.62 -15.92
C PRO A 2 32.26 7.95 -14.82
N ALA A 3 32.62 6.73 -14.39
CA ALA A 3 31.94 5.96 -13.34
C ALA A 3 31.82 6.74 -12.03
N GLU A 4 32.77 7.56 -11.68
CA GLU A 4 32.77 8.44 -10.50
C GLU A 4 31.66 9.50 -10.53
N ALA A 5 31.30 10.07 -11.67
CA ALA A 5 30.19 11.01 -11.80
C ALA A 5 28.82 10.31 -11.68
N MET A 6 28.77 8.99 -11.93
CA MET A 6 27.57 8.19 -11.81
C MET A 6 27.37 7.68 -10.36
N GLU A 7 28.43 7.53 -9.57
CA GLU A 7 28.36 7.24 -8.13
C GLU A 7 27.94 8.47 -7.32
N ALA A 8 28.38 9.67 -7.69
CA ALA A 8 28.02 10.92 -7.04
C ALA A 8 26.52 11.28 -7.14
N THR A 9 25.75 10.55 -7.97
CA THR A 9 24.31 10.77 -8.18
C THR A 9 23.42 9.76 -7.47
N ARG A 10 23.95 8.90 -6.61
CA ARG A 10 23.18 7.89 -5.88
C ARG A 10 22.88 8.33 -4.44
N GLN A 11 21.68 8.02 -3.99
CA GLN A 11 21.31 8.17 -2.58
C GLN A 11 21.94 7.06 -1.73
N SER A 12 22.30 7.40 -0.47
CA SER A 12 22.95 6.46 0.44
C SER A 12 22.04 5.26 0.76
N PRO A 13 22.60 4.04 0.85
CA PRO A 13 21.83 2.87 1.28
C PRO A 13 21.18 3.05 2.65
N ARG A 14 21.85 3.76 3.57
CA ARG A 14 21.34 4.07 4.90
C ARG A 14 20.03 4.86 4.82
N PHE A 15 19.95 5.88 3.98
CA PHE A 15 18.73 6.67 3.79
C PHE A 15 17.61 5.81 3.21
N LEU A 16 17.90 4.98 2.19
CA LEU A 16 16.90 4.13 1.55
C LEU A 16 16.29 3.11 2.54
N TRP A 17 17.11 2.51 3.40
CA TRP A 17 16.63 1.60 4.44
C TRP A 17 15.83 2.30 5.52
N LEU A 18 16.27 3.47 6.00
CA LEU A 18 15.51 4.27 6.98
C LEU A 18 14.17 4.73 6.39
N TYR A 19 14.15 5.09 5.12
CA TYR A 19 12.93 5.44 4.41
C TYR A 19 11.97 4.24 4.30
N ALA A 20 12.47 3.07 3.90
CA ALA A 20 11.69 1.84 3.82
C ALA A 20 11.12 1.44 5.19
N LEU A 21 11.91 1.61 6.26
CA LEU A 21 11.48 1.39 7.63
C LEU A 21 10.36 2.35 8.04
N ALA A 22 10.47 3.64 7.69
CA ALA A 22 9.41 4.62 7.96
C ALA A 22 8.11 4.26 7.20
N TRP A 23 8.24 3.80 5.96
CA TRP A 23 7.10 3.34 5.16
C TRP A 23 6.45 2.09 5.77
N ALA A 24 7.27 1.16 6.29
CA ALA A 24 6.78 0.01 7.05
C ALA A 24 6.03 0.42 8.32
N GLY A 25 6.52 1.45 9.04
CA GLY A 25 5.82 2.06 10.17
C GLY A 25 4.44 2.60 9.79
N GLY A 26 4.31 3.16 8.59
CA GLY A 26 3.01 3.53 8.02
C GLY A 26 2.09 2.33 7.86
N ALA A 27 2.56 1.21 7.28
CA ALA A 27 1.76 -0.01 7.13
C ALA A 27 1.37 -0.62 8.49
N ILE A 28 2.29 -0.63 9.46
CA ILE A 28 2.01 -1.06 10.83
C ILE A 28 0.91 -0.22 11.46
N ALA A 29 0.82 1.07 11.12
CA ALA A 29 -0.21 1.95 11.69
C ALA A 29 -1.61 1.52 11.28
N TYR A 30 -1.84 1.16 10.01
CA TYR A 30 -3.21 0.89 9.53
C TYR A 30 -3.54 -0.59 9.38
N VAL A 31 -2.60 -1.46 9.00
CA VAL A 31 -2.92 -2.88 8.72
C VAL A 31 -3.49 -3.56 9.97
N PRO A 32 -2.75 -3.74 11.08
CA PRO A 32 -3.28 -4.46 12.24
C PRO A 32 -4.43 -3.71 12.92
N PHE A 33 -4.42 -2.37 12.86
CA PHE A 33 -5.50 -1.59 13.47
C PHE A 33 -6.82 -1.79 12.73
N LEU A 34 -6.86 -1.57 11.42
CA LEU A 34 -8.11 -1.64 10.65
C LEU A 34 -8.62 -3.06 10.47
N THR A 35 -7.73 -4.06 10.42
CA THR A 35 -8.12 -5.45 10.16
C THR A 35 -8.44 -6.25 11.43
N ILE A 36 -7.86 -5.89 12.57
CA ILE A 36 -7.98 -6.69 13.81
C ILE A 36 -8.53 -5.84 14.95
N LEU A 37 -7.85 -4.75 15.31
CA LEU A 37 -8.16 -4.01 16.54
C LEU A 37 -9.45 -3.21 16.43
N LEU A 38 -9.72 -2.59 15.30
CA LEU A 38 -10.92 -1.81 15.07
C LEU A 38 -12.20 -2.65 15.11
N PRO A 39 -12.32 -3.80 14.41
CA PRO A 39 -13.48 -4.68 14.55
C PRO A 39 -13.74 -5.13 16.00
N ILE A 40 -12.68 -5.52 16.72
CA ILE A 40 -12.81 -5.92 18.14
C ILE A 40 -13.32 -4.74 18.98
N ARG A 41 -12.75 -3.55 18.77
CA ARG A 41 -13.13 -2.34 19.51
C ARG A 41 -14.58 -1.94 19.23
N ILE A 42 -15.00 -1.97 17.96
CA ILE A 42 -16.38 -1.64 17.57
C ILE A 42 -17.37 -2.63 18.18
N THR A 43 -17.06 -3.93 18.16
CA THR A 43 -17.92 -4.94 18.78
C THR A 43 -18.08 -4.69 20.28
N ALA A 44 -17.01 -4.27 20.98
CA ALA A 44 -17.08 -3.97 22.40
C ALA A 44 -17.87 -2.69 22.72
N VAL A 45 -17.91 -1.70 21.82
CA VAL A 45 -18.52 -0.39 22.04
C VAL A 45 -19.95 -0.32 21.47
N ALA A 46 -20.21 -0.96 20.33
CA ALA A 46 -21.49 -0.86 19.60
C ALA A 46 -22.41 -2.09 19.78
N GLY A 47 -21.92 -3.17 20.39
CA GLY A 47 -22.74 -4.38 20.64
C GLY A 47 -23.36 -4.95 19.36
N THR A 48 -24.69 -5.05 19.31
CA THR A 48 -25.44 -5.61 18.18
C THR A 48 -25.37 -4.78 16.91
N ASP A 49 -25.11 -3.46 17.00
CA ASP A 49 -24.99 -2.56 15.86
C ASP A 49 -23.57 -2.51 15.27
N ASN A 50 -22.68 -3.42 15.66
CA ASN A 50 -21.28 -3.44 15.29
C ASN A 50 -21.04 -3.42 13.77
N ILE A 51 -21.84 -4.17 12.99
CA ILE A 51 -21.70 -4.24 11.52
C ILE A 51 -21.98 -2.87 10.88
N ARG A 52 -23.06 -2.20 11.33
CA ARG A 52 -23.42 -0.86 10.83
C ARG A 52 -22.36 0.17 11.13
N TRP A 53 -21.86 0.18 12.37
CA TRP A 53 -20.80 1.09 12.79
C TRP A 53 -19.48 0.81 12.07
N LEU A 54 -19.12 -0.46 11.89
CA LEU A 54 -17.91 -0.85 11.15
C LEU A 54 -17.98 -0.36 9.71
N ALA A 55 -19.11 -0.56 9.04
CA ALA A 55 -19.32 -0.11 7.67
C ALA A 55 -19.22 1.44 7.55
N LEU A 56 -19.90 2.16 8.45
CA LEU A 56 -19.87 3.63 8.48
C LEU A 56 -18.46 4.17 8.72
N ILE A 57 -17.75 3.62 9.71
CA ILE A 57 -16.40 4.03 10.07
C ILE A 57 -15.41 3.72 8.95
N THR A 58 -15.50 2.55 8.34
CA THR A 58 -14.60 2.16 7.24
C THR A 58 -14.83 3.05 6.03
N PHE A 59 -16.09 3.30 5.67
CA PHE A 59 -16.43 4.16 4.52
C PHE A 59 -15.98 5.61 4.73
N SER A 60 -16.38 6.21 5.85
CA SER A 60 -16.03 7.61 6.15
C SER A 60 -14.53 7.78 6.41
N GLY A 61 -13.88 6.77 7.02
CA GLY A 61 -12.44 6.70 7.20
C GLY A 61 -11.68 6.69 5.87
N ALA A 62 -12.17 5.94 4.87
CA ALA A 62 -11.56 5.92 3.53
C ALA A 62 -11.66 7.29 2.84
N ILE A 63 -12.78 8.01 3.01
CA ILE A 63 -12.92 9.38 2.52
C ILE A 63 -11.93 10.30 3.22
N ALA A 64 -11.85 10.26 4.56
CA ALA A 64 -10.92 11.07 5.33
C ALA A 64 -9.46 10.79 4.95
N ALA A 65 -9.10 9.51 4.73
CA ALA A 65 -7.77 9.12 4.26
C ALA A 65 -7.45 9.73 2.89
N SER A 66 -8.39 9.67 1.94
CA SER A 66 -8.21 10.20 0.59
C SER A 66 -8.03 11.71 0.61
N VAL A 67 -8.92 12.42 1.32
CA VAL A 67 -8.85 13.88 1.48
C VAL A 67 -7.56 14.27 2.20
N GLY A 68 -7.22 13.59 3.30
CA GLY A 68 -6.01 13.86 4.08
C GLY A 68 -4.74 13.69 3.25
N ASN A 69 -4.64 12.62 2.46
CA ASN A 69 -3.45 12.36 1.64
C ASN A 69 -3.21 13.46 0.58
N ILE A 70 -4.28 13.87 -0.12
CA ILE A 70 -4.21 14.96 -1.11
C ILE A 70 -3.88 16.29 -0.43
N LEU A 71 -4.62 16.63 0.64
CA LEU A 71 -4.48 17.89 1.37
C LEU A 71 -3.08 18.07 1.96
N PHE A 72 -2.61 17.09 2.74
CA PHE A 72 -1.31 17.19 3.39
C PHE A 72 -0.15 16.97 2.44
N GLY A 73 -0.34 16.23 1.35
CA GLY A 73 0.58 16.20 0.23
C GLY A 73 0.77 17.61 -0.36
N TRP A 74 -0.32 18.29 -0.69
CA TRP A 74 -0.31 19.65 -1.22
C TRP A 74 0.24 20.68 -0.23
N LEU A 75 -0.16 20.63 1.04
CA LEU A 75 0.37 21.53 2.07
C LEU A 75 1.88 21.36 2.26
N SER A 76 2.37 20.12 2.21
CA SER A 76 3.79 19.85 2.31
C SER A 76 4.59 20.31 1.08
N ASP A 77 3.99 20.30 -0.11
CA ASP A 77 4.55 20.92 -1.31
C ASP A 77 4.71 22.43 -1.11
N ARG A 78 3.66 23.06 -0.56
CA ARG A 78 3.60 24.52 -0.42
C ARG A 78 4.54 25.06 0.66
N THR A 79 4.73 24.31 1.74
CA THR A 79 5.58 24.69 2.86
C THR A 79 7.04 24.26 2.71
N GLY A 80 7.34 23.34 1.79
CA GLY A 80 8.68 22.77 1.60
C GLY A 80 9.21 21.94 2.78
N SER A 81 8.40 21.70 3.82
CA SER A 81 8.79 21.06 5.09
C SER A 81 8.29 19.62 5.19
N ARG A 82 8.81 18.69 4.36
CA ARG A 82 8.40 17.27 4.41
C ARG A 82 8.53 16.67 5.82
N ARG A 83 9.71 16.84 6.43
CA ARG A 83 10.01 16.26 7.75
C ARG A 83 9.12 16.81 8.86
N GLY A 84 8.80 18.10 8.83
CA GLY A 84 7.88 18.70 9.79
C GLY A 84 6.48 18.09 9.73
N TRP A 85 5.93 17.93 8.54
CA TRP A 85 4.62 17.29 8.34
C TRP A 85 4.62 15.82 8.75
N ILE A 86 5.69 15.06 8.43
CA ILE A 86 5.83 13.65 8.84
C ILE A 86 5.89 13.56 10.37
N ALA A 87 6.65 14.42 11.05
CA ALA A 87 6.78 14.40 12.50
C ALA A 87 5.46 14.75 13.19
N THR A 88 4.76 15.79 12.72
CA THR A 88 3.44 16.19 13.26
C THR A 88 2.41 15.09 13.02
N GLY A 89 2.39 14.51 11.81
CA GLY A 89 1.52 13.39 11.48
C GLY A 89 1.79 12.15 12.33
N LEU A 90 3.06 11.84 12.62
CA LEU A 90 3.45 10.76 13.53
C LEU A 90 2.92 11.00 14.94
N ALA A 91 3.11 12.21 15.49
CA ALA A 91 2.65 12.56 16.82
C ALA A 91 1.12 12.49 16.94
N LEU A 92 0.39 13.02 15.93
CA LEU A 92 -1.07 12.96 15.89
C LEU A 92 -1.57 11.51 15.73
N ASN A 93 -0.96 10.73 14.83
CA ASN A 93 -1.31 9.32 14.62
C ASN A 93 -1.19 8.52 15.93
N VAL A 94 -0.05 8.62 16.59
CA VAL A 94 0.20 7.93 17.88
C VAL A 94 -0.72 8.42 18.97
N GLY A 95 -0.85 9.74 19.14
CA GLY A 95 -1.71 10.33 20.17
C GLY A 95 -3.19 9.93 20.01
N LEU A 96 -3.70 9.94 18.78
CA LEU A 96 -5.08 9.56 18.50
C LEU A 96 -5.33 8.05 18.65
N LEU A 97 -4.35 7.20 18.28
CA LEU A 97 -4.41 5.77 18.59
C LEU A 97 -4.50 5.52 20.09
N LEU A 98 -3.67 6.18 20.87
CA LEU A 98 -3.72 6.08 22.34
C LEU A 98 -5.04 6.63 22.91
N ALA A 99 -5.57 7.72 22.38
CA ALA A 99 -6.86 8.27 22.79
C ALA A 99 -8.03 7.28 22.56
N MET A 100 -7.94 6.42 21.54
CA MET A 100 -8.97 5.40 21.29
C MET A 100 -9.06 4.35 22.41
N THR A 101 -8.05 4.19 23.25
CA THR A 101 -8.07 3.21 24.36
C THR A 101 -9.10 3.54 25.43
N VAL A 102 -9.45 4.81 25.59
CA VAL A 102 -10.36 5.29 26.64
C VAL A 102 -11.78 5.62 26.15
N VAL A 103 -12.02 5.60 24.85
CA VAL A 103 -13.32 5.94 24.26
C VAL A 103 -14.28 4.77 24.33
N VAL A 104 -15.50 4.99 24.84
CA VAL A 104 -16.55 4.00 25.03
C VAL A 104 -17.81 4.27 24.20
N ALA A 105 -17.92 5.42 23.51
CA ALA A 105 -19.08 5.77 22.70
C ALA A 105 -18.77 5.58 21.19
N PRO A 106 -19.66 4.93 20.39
CA PRO A 106 -19.43 4.68 18.98
C PRO A 106 -19.22 5.95 18.15
N LEU A 107 -19.97 7.02 18.44
CA LEU A 107 -19.85 8.30 17.72
C LEU A 107 -18.51 8.99 18.01
N ALA A 108 -18.05 8.95 19.27
CA ALA A 108 -16.73 9.49 19.64
C ALA A 108 -15.60 8.69 18.99
N LEU A 109 -15.75 7.35 18.89
CA LEU A 109 -14.80 6.48 18.18
C LEU A 109 -14.76 6.82 16.69
N LEU A 110 -15.90 7.03 16.03
CA LEU A 110 -15.97 7.52 14.66
C LEU A 110 -15.18 8.81 14.48
N GLY A 111 -15.43 9.82 15.32
CA GLY A 111 -14.73 11.10 15.27
C GLY A 111 -13.21 10.93 15.42
N LEU A 112 -12.76 10.14 16.40
CA LEU A 112 -11.34 9.86 16.60
C LEU A 112 -10.71 9.13 15.40
N ILE A 113 -11.42 8.19 14.77
CA ILE A 113 -10.91 7.47 13.61
C ILE A 113 -10.78 8.40 12.40
N LEU A 114 -11.73 9.30 12.18
CA LEU A 114 -11.63 10.31 11.12
C LEU A 114 -10.40 11.22 11.33
N LEU A 115 -10.19 11.71 12.54
CA LEU A 115 -9.02 12.50 12.89
C LEU A 115 -7.73 11.70 12.77
N TRP A 116 -7.75 10.44 13.19
CA TRP A 116 -6.61 9.53 13.06
C TRP A 116 -6.25 9.26 11.60
N GLN A 117 -7.25 9.05 10.72
CA GLN A 117 -7.02 8.92 9.28
C GLN A 117 -6.39 10.18 8.69
N LEU A 118 -6.80 11.36 9.13
CA LEU A 118 -6.16 12.62 8.74
C LEU A 118 -4.71 12.68 9.24
N GLY A 119 -4.44 12.37 10.52
CA GLY A 119 -3.10 12.32 11.10
C GLY A 119 -2.18 11.31 10.43
N LEU A 120 -2.69 10.10 10.14
CA LEU A 120 -1.96 9.08 9.40
C LEU A 120 -1.57 9.56 8.00
N ASN A 121 -2.51 10.17 7.27
CA ASN A 121 -2.25 10.65 5.92
C ASN A 121 -1.44 11.97 5.90
N MET A 122 -1.45 12.76 7.01
CA MET A 122 -0.51 13.85 7.24
C MET A 122 0.94 13.33 7.32
N MET A 123 1.15 12.11 7.81
CA MET A 123 2.45 11.45 7.81
C MET A 123 2.78 10.84 6.44
N LEU A 124 1.85 10.06 5.86
CA LEU A 124 2.10 9.24 4.66
C LEU A 124 2.21 10.06 3.37
N GLY A 125 1.40 11.10 3.18
CA GLY A 125 1.43 11.95 1.98
C GLY A 125 2.79 12.62 1.78
N PRO A 126 3.28 13.41 2.77
CA PRO A 126 4.62 14.00 2.70
C PRO A 126 5.74 12.98 2.68
N LEU A 127 5.59 11.82 3.35
CA LEU A 127 6.57 10.74 3.31
C LEU A 127 6.74 10.21 1.89
N SER A 128 5.62 9.99 1.15
CA SER A 128 5.65 9.59 -0.25
C SER A 128 6.40 10.58 -1.13
N ALA A 129 6.11 11.88 -0.95
CA ALA A 129 6.73 12.95 -1.72
C ALA A 129 8.22 13.10 -1.41
N TRP A 130 8.63 12.86 -0.15
CA TRP A 130 10.03 12.97 0.28
C TRP A 130 10.96 12.03 -0.50
N ALA A 131 10.51 10.81 -0.81
CA ALA A 131 11.27 9.92 -1.70
C ALA A 131 11.48 10.53 -3.09
N GLY A 132 10.44 11.12 -3.65
CA GLY A 132 10.52 11.78 -4.96
C GLY A 132 11.48 12.97 -4.99
N ASP A 133 11.61 13.66 -3.85
CA ASP A 133 12.51 14.80 -3.73
C ASP A 133 13.99 14.39 -3.56
N CYS A 134 14.25 13.19 -3.00
CA CYS A 134 15.58 12.78 -2.57
C CYS A 134 16.18 11.62 -3.36
N VAL A 135 15.36 10.75 -3.97
CA VAL A 135 15.86 9.52 -4.62
C VAL A 135 16.00 9.74 -6.13
N PRO A 136 17.21 9.52 -6.69
CA PRO A 136 17.42 9.70 -8.12
C PRO A 136 16.74 8.60 -8.94
N ARG A 137 16.43 8.91 -10.20
CA ARG A 137 15.72 8.01 -11.13
C ARG A 137 16.37 6.63 -11.26
N VAL A 138 17.71 6.56 -11.17
CA VAL A 138 18.48 5.30 -11.28
C VAL A 138 18.27 4.34 -10.10
N GLN A 139 17.62 4.78 -9.02
CA GLN A 139 17.36 3.96 -7.84
C GLN A 139 15.85 3.78 -7.55
N MET A 140 14.96 4.24 -8.44
CA MET A 140 13.51 4.14 -8.23
C MET A 140 13.00 2.69 -8.23
N GLY A 141 13.63 1.80 -9.00
CA GLY A 141 13.32 0.37 -8.98
C GLY A 141 13.75 -0.28 -7.65
N LEU A 142 14.96 0.03 -7.18
CA LEU A 142 15.43 -0.41 -5.86
C LEU A 142 14.52 0.12 -4.74
N LEU A 143 14.13 1.40 -4.81
CA LEU A 143 13.19 1.99 -3.86
C LEU A 143 11.87 1.22 -3.87
N GLY A 144 11.28 0.99 -5.04
CA GLY A 144 10.04 0.22 -5.18
C GLY A 144 10.17 -1.18 -4.57
N GLY A 145 11.29 -1.88 -4.81
CA GLY A 145 11.58 -3.17 -4.20
C GLY A 145 11.64 -3.11 -2.66
N LEU A 146 12.26 -2.06 -2.10
CA LEU A 146 12.30 -1.84 -0.66
C LEU A 146 10.91 -1.56 -0.06
N LEU A 147 10.02 -0.92 -0.82
CA LEU A 147 8.65 -0.67 -0.35
C LEU A 147 7.82 -1.96 -0.16
N ALA A 148 8.25 -3.10 -0.73
CA ALA A 148 7.63 -4.41 -0.48
C ALA A 148 7.73 -4.86 0.98
N PHE A 149 8.67 -4.31 1.76
CA PHE A 149 8.74 -4.57 3.21
C PHE A 149 7.52 -4.04 3.96
N ALA A 150 6.89 -2.98 3.49
CA ALA A 150 5.81 -2.34 4.24
C ALA A 150 4.59 -3.25 4.48
N PRO A 151 3.97 -3.87 3.47
CA PRO A 151 2.85 -4.79 3.71
C PRO A 151 3.27 -6.02 4.53
N ALA A 152 4.49 -6.55 4.32
CA ALA A 152 5.01 -7.67 5.10
C ALA A 152 5.16 -7.31 6.59
N MET A 153 5.71 -6.14 6.89
CA MET A 153 5.85 -5.65 8.27
C MET A 153 4.50 -5.35 8.91
N GLY A 154 3.53 -4.83 8.15
CA GLY A 154 2.16 -4.65 8.62
C GLY A 154 1.50 -5.98 9.02
N ALA A 155 1.64 -7.02 8.19
CA ALA A 155 1.13 -8.36 8.48
C ALA A 155 1.83 -8.99 9.69
N LEU A 156 3.16 -8.90 9.76
CA LEU A 156 3.94 -9.41 10.90
C LEU A 156 3.58 -8.71 12.21
N ALA A 157 3.35 -7.40 12.18
CA ALA A 157 2.85 -6.66 13.35
C ALA A 157 1.45 -7.15 13.77
N GLY A 158 0.57 -7.47 12.81
CA GLY A 158 -0.72 -8.09 13.08
C GLY A 158 -0.59 -9.44 13.81
N VAL A 159 0.32 -10.30 13.35
CA VAL A 159 0.63 -11.56 14.04
C VAL A 159 1.17 -11.31 15.45
N LEU A 160 2.14 -10.40 15.58
CA LEU A 160 2.77 -10.09 16.87
C LEU A 160 1.76 -9.65 17.93
N ILE A 161 0.86 -8.71 17.58
CA ILE A 161 -0.13 -8.17 18.53
C ILE A 161 -1.22 -9.16 18.91
N THR A 162 -1.38 -10.25 18.13
CA THR A 162 -2.38 -11.31 18.39
C THR A 162 -1.80 -12.51 19.12
N LEU A 163 -0.49 -12.51 19.46
CA LEU A 163 0.11 -13.57 20.25
C LEU A 163 -0.63 -13.69 21.60
N PRO A 164 -0.95 -14.94 22.03
CA PRO A 164 -1.56 -15.17 23.33
C PRO A 164 -0.71 -14.56 24.45
N ASP A 165 -1.36 -14.01 25.45
CA ASP A 165 -0.76 -13.49 26.69
C ASP A 165 0.27 -12.37 26.53
N LEU A 166 0.53 -11.87 25.29
CA LEU A 166 1.48 -10.78 25.06
C LEU A 166 0.94 -9.45 25.59
N ALA A 167 -0.33 -9.12 25.30
CA ALA A 167 -0.93 -7.87 25.74
C ALA A 167 -2.47 -7.95 25.72
N GLY A 168 -3.11 -7.28 26.69
CA GLY A 168 -4.55 -7.03 26.67
C GLY A 168 -4.98 -6.07 25.57
N PRO A 169 -6.30 -5.81 25.40
CA PRO A 169 -6.81 -5.01 24.27
C PRO A 169 -6.18 -3.63 24.13
N ASN A 170 -6.01 -2.90 25.23
CA ASN A 170 -5.37 -1.58 25.21
C ASN A 170 -3.85 -1.70 25.02
N GLY A 171 -3.21 -2.72 25.58
CA GLY A 171 -1.79 -2.98 25.41
C GLY A 171 -1.42 -3.27 23.95
N ARG A 172 -2.31 -3.92 23.18
CA ARG A 172 -2.10 -4.14 21.74
C ARG A 172 -2.05 -2.84 20.96
N ILE A 173 -2.92 -1.87 21.29
CA ILE A 173 -2.88 -0.53 20.68
C ILE A 173 -1.57 0.19 21.05
N MET A 174 -1.14 0.12 22.31
CA MET A 174 0.12 0.72 22.75
C MET A 174 1.33 0.08 22.04
N LEU A 175 1.30 -1.24 21.84
CA LEU A 175 2.36 -1.94 21.10
C LEU A 175 2.42 -1.49 19.62
N VAL A 176 1.28 -1.35 18.96
CA VAL A 176 1.21 -0.78 17.60
C VAL A 176 1.79 0.63 17.59
N ALA A 177 1.38 1.49 18.52
CA ALA A 177 1.89 2.86 18.63
C ALA A 177 3.41 2.90 18.84
N ALA A 178 3.95 2.04 19.69
CA ALA A 178 5.39 1.91 19.92
C ALA A 178 6.14 1.46 18.67
N LEU A 179 5.61 0.46 17.95
CA LEU A 179 6.20 -0.04 16.70
C LEU A 179 6.21 1.05 15.60
N ILE A 180 5.15 1.85 15.50
CA ILE A 180 5.11 2.98 14.55
C ILE A 180 6.25 3.96 14.85
N VAL A 181 6.40 4.38 16.12
CA VAL A 181 7.47 5.30 16.53
C VAL A 181 8.84 4.69 16.24
N LEU A 182 9.05 3.43 16.62
CA LEU A 182 10.32 2.71 16.40
C LEU A 182 10.70 2.67 14.91
N CYS A 183 9.72 2.56 14.02
CA CYS A 183 9.96 2.49 12.58
C CYS A 183 10.11 3.88 11.93
N VAL A 184 9.33 4.87 12.34
CA VAL A 184 9.30 6.19 11.68
C VAL A 184 10.34 7.16 12.26
N ALA A 185 10.52 7.19 13.58
CA ALA A 185 11.43 8.15 14.23
C ALA A 185 12.89 8.05 13.74
N PRO A 186 13.47 6.86 13.47
CA PRO A 186 14.82 6.79 12.94
C PRO A 186 15.01 7.51 11.61
N ALA A 187 14.01 7.49 10.73
CA ALA A 187 14.07 8.22 9.47
C ALA A 187 14.04 9.75 9.69
N LEU A 188 13.29 10.21 10.67
CA LEU A 188 13.24 11.62 11.04
C LEU A 188 14.52 12.09 11.75
N LEU A 189 15.12 11.27 12.59
CA LEU A 189 16.30 11.65 13.37
C LEU A 189 17.61 11.49 12.57
N PHE A 190 17.73 10.40 11.83
CA PHE A 190 18.99 9.98 11.19
C PHE A 190 18.92 9.98 9.66
N GLY A 191 17.72 10.12 9.07
CA GLY A 191 17.51 10.17 7.63
C GLY A 191 18.02 11.49 7.05
N ARG A 192 19.31 11.55 6.71
CA ARG A 192 19.93 12.70 6.02
C ARG A 192 20.13 12.33 4.56
N PRO A 193 19.21 12.74 3.66
CA PRO A 193 19.42 12.50 2.24
C PRO A 193 20.63 13.29 1.75
N LEU A 194 21.41 12.70 0.87
CA LEU A 194 22.44 13.42 0.14
C LEU A 194 21.75 14.44 -0.77
N SER A 195 22.33 15.62 -0.90
CA SER A 195 21.88 16.63 -1.87
C SER A 195 22.18 16.13 -3.27
N VAL A 196 21.29 15.31 -3.82
CA VAL A 196 21.36 14.95 -5.22
C VAL A 196 20.77 16.12 -5.99
N PRO A 197 21.50 16.73 -6.93
CA PRO A 197 20.91 17.72 -7.81
C PRO A 197 19.79 17.02 -8.59
N VAL A 198 18.57 17.12 -8.11
CA VAL A 198 17.42 16.87 -8.96
C VAL A 198 17.47 18.01 -9.96
N ALA A 199 17.93 17.70 -11.18
CA ALA A 199 17.97 18.68 -12.26
C ALA A 199 16.52 19.11 -12.49
N VAL A 200 16.10 20.13 -11.75
CA VAL A 200 14.92 20.92 -12.07
C VAL A 200 15.39 21.83 -13.19
N ASP A 201 15.27 21.37 -14.41
CA ASP A 201 15.38 22.24 -15.56
C ASP A 201 14.06 23.03 -15.61
N PRO A 202 14.06 24.34 -15.30
CA PRO A 202 12.84 25.15 -15.35
C PRO A 202 12.27 25.23 -16.77
N ALA A 203 13.10 24.95 -17.79
CA ALA A 203 12.73 24.90 -19.20
C ALA A 203 12.34 23.49 -19.66
N ALA A 204 12.47 22.44 -18.81
CA ALA A 204 12.05 21.10 -19.19
C ALA A 204 10.55 21.10 -19.51
N PRO A 205 10.14 20.56 -20.67
CA PRO A 205 8.73 20.48 -21.01
C PRO A 205 7.99 19.69 -19.92
N VAL A 206 6.84 20.23 -19.49
CA VAL A 206 5.95 19.55 -18.55
C VAL A 206 5.75 18.12 -19.04
N GLN A 207 6.13 17.12 -18.24
CA GLN A 207 5.99 15.72 -18.66
C GLN A 207 4.56 15.46 -19.13
N ALA A 208 4.43 14.77 -20.26
CA ALA A 208 3.13 14.50 -20.85
C ALA A 208 2.21 13.82 -19.82
N ARG A 209 0.99 14.27 -19.69
CA ARG A 209 0.02 13.69 -18.73
C ARG A 209 -0.34 12.23 -19.04
N ARG A 210 -0.08 11.77 -20.27
CA ARG A 210 -0.38 10.39 -20.70
C ARG A 210 0.30 9.31 -19.84
N PRO A 211 1.62 9.34 -19.55
CA PRO A 211 2.25 8.33 -18.70
C PRO A 211 1.69 8.34 -17.27
N PHE A 212 1.38 9.53 -16.73
CA PHE A 212 0.77 9.67 -15.41
C PHE A 212 -0.60 8.98 -15.35
N ILE A 213 -1.48 9.27 -16.31
CA ILE A 213 -2.83 8.66 -16.37
C ILE A 213 -2.73 7.16 -16.61
N ALA A 214 -1.83 6.72 -17.51
CA ALA A 214 -1.62 5.30 -17.78
C ALA A 214 -1.16 4.53 -16.54
N MET A 215 -0.20 5.07 -15.78
CA MET A 215 0.25 4.49 -14.53
C MET A 215 -0.85 4.48 -13.46
N TRP A 216 -1.61 5.58 -13.33
CA TRP A 216 -2.72 5.66 -12.41
C TRP A 216 -3.79 4.61 -12.71
N LEU A 217 -4.19 4.50 -13.98
CA LEU A 217 -5.19 3.52 -14.42
C LEU A 217 -4.69 2.09 -14.25
N ALA A 218 -3.44 1.80 -14.66
CA ALA A 218 -2.85 0.48 -14.50
C ALA A 218 -2.84 0.02 -13.03
N ARG A 219 -2.49 0.94 -12.11
CA ARG A 219 -2.54 0.65 -10.68
C ARG A 219 -3.97 0.39 -10.19
N LEU A 220 -4.93 1.24 -10.59
CA LEU A 220 -6.32 1.08 -10.19
C LEU A 220 -6.87 -0.29 -10.57
N LEU A 221 -6.60 -0.74 -11.80
CA LEU A 221 -7.08 -2.03 -12.31
C LEU A 221 -6.55 -3.22 -11.51
N VAL A 222 -5.24 -3.22 -11.18
CA VAL A 222 -4.64 -4.29 -10.35
C VAL A 222 -5.10 -4.18 -8.90
N GLN A 223 -5.27 -2.96 -8.39
CA GLN A 223 -5.70 -2.72 -7.01
C GLN A 223 -7.15 -3.17 -6.77
N ILE A 224 -8.02 -3.10 -7.78
CA ILE A 224 -9.38 -3.68 -7.72
C ILE A 224 -9.30 -5.19 -7.50
N ALA A 225 -8.41 -5.89 -8.20
CA ALA A 225 -8.23 -7.33 -8.03
C ALA A 225 -7.64 -7.68 -6.65
N GLU A 226 -6.68 -6.89 -6.19
CA GLU A 226 -6.07 -7.08 -4.86
C GLU A 226 -7.10 -6.87 -3.74
N ALA A 227 -7.90 -5.81 -3.81
CA ALA A 227 -8.93 -5.53 -2.83
C ALA A 227 -10.00 -6.63 -2.77
N ALA A 228 -10.35 -7.24 -3.91
CA ALA A 228 -11.27 -8.36 -3.98
C ALA A 228 -10.76 -9.57 -3.21
N LEU A 229 -9.53 -9.99 -3.51
CA LEU A 229 -8.95 -11.15 -2.86
C LEU A 229 -8.65 -10.89 -1.39
N PHE A 230 -8.20 -9.68 -1.04
CA PHE A 230 -8.02 -9.32 0.36
C PHE A 230 -9.31 -9.46 1.18
N ALA A 231 -10.44 -9.00 0.65
CA ALA A 231 -11.73 -9.03 1.36
C ALA A 231 -12.39 -10.41 1.36
N PHE A 232 -12.28 -11.17 0.27
CA PHE A 232 -13.09 -12.39 0.05
C PHE A 232 -12.27 -13.69 -0.01
N LEU A 233 -10.97 -13.65 0.25
CA LEU A 233 -10.07 -14.80 0.15
C LEU A 233 -10.55 -15.99 0.98
N LEU A 234 -10.88 -15.76 2.24
CA LEU A 234 -11.38 -16.81 3.14
C LEU A 234 -12.69 -17.41 2.63
N ILE A 235 -13.62 -16.56 2.19
CA ILE A 235 -14.94 -17.00 1.69
C ILE A 235 -14.76 -17.83 0.42
N TYR A 236 -13.88 -17.38 -0.48
CA TYR A 236 -13.55 -18.15 -1.67
C TYR A 236 -12.96 -19.52 -1.33
N PHE A 237 -11.94 -19.60 -0.46
CA PHE A 237 -11.35 -20.88 -0.09
C PHE A 237 -12.36 -21.81 0.60
N ARG A 238 -13.24 -21.28 1.45
CA ARG A 238 -14.34 -22.06 2.06
C ARG A 238 -15.40 -22.52 1.05
N SER A 239 -15.56 -21.81 -0.07
CA SER A 239 -16.42 -22.28 -1.16
C SER A 239 -15.81 -23.45 -1.94
N VAL A 240 -14.46 -23.54 -1.98
CA VAL A 240 -13.74 -24.68 -2.57
C VAL A 240 -13.65 -25.85 -1.59
N GLN A 241 -13.37 -25.59 -0.31
CA GLN A 241 -13.28 -26.60 0.75
C GLN A 241 -13.81 -26.01 2.08
N PRO A 242 -14.98 -26.42 2.56
CA PRO A 242 -15.64 -25.84 3.73
C PRO A 242 -14.85 -25.91 5.05
N GLY A 243 -13.92 -26.86 5.19
CA GLY A 243 -13.14 -27.07 6.42
C GLY A 243 -11.89 -26.21 6.55
N ILE A 244 -11.60 -25.30 5.63
CA ILE A 244 -10.40 -24.45 5.69
C ILE A 244 -10.47 -23.48 6.87
N SER A 245 -9.41 -23.50 7.69
CA SER A 245 -9.28 -22.64 8.85
C SER A 245 -8.80 -21.22 8.49
N GLU A 246 -9.25 -20.23 9.26
CA GLU A 246 -8.78 -18.84 9.13
C GLU A 246 -7.27 -18.73 9.31
N GLY A 247 -6.70 -19.50 10.25
CA GLY A 247 -5.28 -19.52 10.50
C GLY A 247 -4.44 -20.04 9.32
N PHE A 248 -4.98 -20.98 8.51
CA PHE A 248 -4.33 -21.42 7.28
C PHE A 248 -4.26 -20.28 6.26
N ILE A 249 -5.37 -19.58 6.03
CA ILE A 249 -5.42 -18.47 5.08
C ILE A 249 -4.53 -17.31 5.53
N ALA A 250 -4.51 -16.99 6.83
CA ALA A 250 -3.64 -15.96 7.35
C ALA A 250 -2.14 -16.31 7.16
N ARG A 251 -1.76 -17.56 7.39
CA ARG A 251 -0.38 -18.02 7.12
C ARG A 251 -0.04 -17.96 5.64
N LEU A 252 -0.93 -18.43 4.76
CA LEU A 252 -0.73 -18.38 3.32
C LEU A 252 -0.52 -16.94 2.85
N PHE A 253 -1.36 -16.01 3.30
CA PHE A 253 -1.25 -14.58 3.01
C PHE A 253 0.10 -14.02 3.50
N CYS A 254 0.48 -14.29 4.73
CA CYS A 254 1.74 -13.81 5.32
C CYS A 254 2.96 -14.35 4.55
N VAL A 255 2.98 -15.65 4.23
CA VAL A 255 4.08 -16.27 3.46
C VAL A 255 4.23 -15.62 2.09
N VAL A 256 3.13 -15.37 1.39
CA VAL A 256 3.14 -14.69 0.08
C VAL A 256 3.72 -13.28 0.19
N LEU A 257 3.30 -12.50 1.18
CA LEU A 257 3.82 -11.14 1.38
C LEU A 257 5.33 -11.13 1.68
N VAL A 258 5.79 -12.04 2.55
CA VAL A 258 7.22 -12.14 2.90
C VAL A 258 8.03 -12.61 1.70
N ALA A 259 7.56 -13.62 0.97
CA ALA A 259 8.23 -14.16 -0.21
C ALA A 259 8.29 -13.16 -1.38
N ALA A 260 7.35 -12.22 -1.46
CA ALA A 260 7.36 -11.18 -2.48
C ALA A 260 8.52 -10.18 -2.32
N VAL A 261 9.04 -9.98 -1.09
CA VAL A 261 10.10 -9.01 -0.81
C VAL A 261 11.38 -9.24 -1.62
N PRO A 262 12.03 -10.41 -1.57
CA PRO A 262 13.23 -10.65 -2.36
C PRO A 262 12.96 -10.57 -3.87
N ILE A 263 11.80 -10.99 -4.34
CA ILE A 263 11.40 -10.91 -5.75
C ILE A 263 11.28 -9.45 -6.18
N ALA A 264 10.60 -8.60 -5.38
CA ALA A 264 10.45 -7.18 -5.66
C ALA A 264 11.82 -6.46 -5.68
N LEU A 265 12.71 -6.78 -4.74
CA LEU A 265 14.07 -6.24 -4.70
C LEU A 265 14.88 -6.64 -5.94
N ALA A 266 14.83 -7.92 -6.33
CA ALA A 266 15.53 -8.42 -7.52
C ALA A 266 14.98 -7.76 -8.80
N ALA A 267 13.65 -7.72 -8.97
CA ALA A 267 12.98 -7.11 -10.11
C ALA A 267 13.25 -5.59 -10.19
N GLY A 268 13.25 -4.90 -9.03
CA GLY A 268 13.55 -3.47 -8.96
C GLY A 268 14.99 -3.15 -9.37
N ARG A 269 15.97 -3.92 -8.85
CA ARG A 269 17.38 -3.77 -9.25
C ARG A 269 17.59 -4.08 -10.74
N TRP A 270 16.90 -5.11 -11.23
CA TRP A 270 16.95 -5.46 -12.65
C TRP A 270 16.39 -4.35 -13.54
N ALA A 271 15.25 -3.75 -13.13
CA ALA A 271 14.64 -2.62 -13.83
C ALA A 271 15.60 -1.42 -13.95
N ASP A 272 16.28 -1.09 -12.86
CA ASP A 272 17.23 0.03 -12.80
C ASP A 272 18.48 -0.25 -13.65
N ARG A 273 19.05 -1.47 -13.57
CA ARG A 273 20.24 -1.87 -14.35
C ARG A 273 19.99 -1.88 -15.86
N ASN A 274 18.83 -2.38 -16.27
CA ASN A 274 18.49 -2.54 -17.68
C ASN A 274 17.78 -1.31 -18.29
N ARG A 275 17.55 -0.26 -17.51
CA ARG A 275 16.81 0.94 -17.94
C ARG A 275 15.42 0.61 -18.52
N ARG A 276 14.76 -0.39 -17.97
CA ARG A 276 13.40 -0.83 -18.36
C ARG A 276 12.44 -0.75 -17.17
N PRO A 277 12.05 0.46 -16.75
CA PRO A 277 11.30 0.67 -15.50
C PRO A 277 9.91 0.04 -15.49
N PHE A 278 9.23 -0.01 -16.63
CA PHE A 278 7.84 -0.47 -16.72
C PHE A 278 7.70 -1.95 -17.09
N LEU A 279 8.76 -2.60 -17.60
CA LEU A 279 8.70 -4.00 -18.02
C LEU A 279 8.40 -4.97 -16.86
N PRO A 280 9.05 -4.87 -15.67
CA PRO A 280 8.69 -5.73 -14.55
C PRO A 280 7.25 -5.50 -14.05
N LEU A 281 6.72 -4.28 -14.17
CA LEU A 281 5.32 -3.99 -13.84
C LEU A 281 4.36 -4.70 -14.81
N ALA A 282 4.64 -4.63 -16.12
CA ALA A 282 3.82 -5.30 -17.13
C ALA A 282 3.83 -6.81 -16.93
N ILE A 283 5.01 -7.42 -16.67
CA ILE A 283 5.16 -8.84 -16.37
C ILE A 283 4.39 -9.21 -15.10
N ALA A 284 4.52 -8.44 -14.04
CA ALA A 284 3.82 -8.68 -12.78
C ALA A 284 2.30 -8.57 -12.95
N ALA A 285 1.79 -7.59 -13.70
CA ALA A 285 0.36 -7.49 -14.01
C ALA A 285 -0.12 -8.70 -14.85
N MET A 286 0.67 -9.15 -15.80
CA MET A 286 0.36 -10.36 -16.60
C MET A 286 0.29 -11.61 -15.71
N LEU A 287 1.27 -11.82 -14.84
CA LEU A 287 1.29 -12.94 -13.89
C LEU A 287 0.14 -12.86 -12.89
N SER A 288 -0.22 -11.66 -12.44
CA SER A 288 -1.39 -11.44 -11.59
C SER A 288 -2.68 -11.89 -12.28
N GLY A 289 -2.87 -11.50 -13.55
CA GLY A 289 -3.98 -11.98 -14.37
C GLY A 289 -3.96 -13.50 -14.57
N SER A 290 -2.80 -14.10 -14.81
CA SER A 290 -2.65 -15.56 -14.94
C SER A 290 -3.01 -16.30 -13.64
N GLY A 291 -2.61 -15.78 -12.48
CA GLY A 291 -3.01 -16.32 -11.18
C GLY A 291 -4.54 -16.30 -10.98
N LEU A 292 -5.21 -15.21 -11.39
CA LEU A 292 -6.67 -15.10 -11.35
C LEU A 292 -7.36 -16.08 -12.31
N VAL A 293 -6.79 -16.34 -13.49
CA VAL A 293 -7.30 -17.38 -14.38
C VAL A 293 -7.18 -18.76 -13.75
N ILE A 294 -6.05 -19.09 -13.11
CA ILE A 294 -5.88 -20.34 -12.36
C ILE A 294 -6.95 -20.43 -11.26
N LEU A 295 -7.18 -19.37 -10.49
CA LEU A 295 -8.22 -19.32 -9.46
C LEU A 295 -9.62 -19.53 -10.04
N SER A 296 -9.94 -18.97 -11.21
CA SER A 296 -11.24 -19.12 -11.86
C SER A 296 -11.52 -20.54 -12.32
N LEU A 297 -10.47 -21.27 -12.68
CA LEU A 297 -10.54 -22.66 -13.18
C LEU A 297 -10.30 -23.70 -12.08
N SER A 298 -9.98 -23.28 -10.87
CA SER A 298 -9.61 -24.19 -9.79
C SER A 298 -10.81 -25.03 -9.31
N ARG A 299 -10.58 -26.36 -9.27
CA ARG A 299 -11.54 -27.36 -8.77
C ARG A 299 -11.07 -28.05 -7.50
N SER A 300 -9.84 -27.78 -7.06
CA SER A 300 -9.26 -28.29 -5.83
C SER A 300 -8.52 -27.21 -5.08
N VAL A 301 -8.33 -27.42 -3.77
CA VAL A 301 -7.62 -26.49 -2.91
C VAL A 301 -6.18 -26.24 -3.35
N ASP A 302 -5.49 -27.28 -3.83
CA ASP A 302 -4.10 -27.18 -4.26
C ASP A 302 -3.97 -26.24 -5.47
N TRP A 303 -4.87 -26.34 -6.44
CA TRP A 303 -4.95 -25.42 -7.57
C TRP A 303 -5.28 -24.01 -7.14
N ALA A 304 -6.21 -23.84 -6.16
CA ALA A 304 -6.54 -22.55 -5.61
C ALA A 304 -5.36 -21.92 -4.87
N ILE A 305 -4.60 -22.69 -4.08
CA ILE A 305 -3.38 -22.24 -3.41
C ILE A 305 -2.35 -21.81 -4.45
N GLY A 306 -2.10 -22.62 -5.48
CA GLY A 306 -1.17 -22.29 -6.57
C GLY A 306 -1.54 -21.00 -7.29
N GLY A 307 -2.81 -20.83 -7.66
CA GLY A 307 -3.34 -19.62 -8.28
C GLY A 307 -3.18 -18.39 -7.38
N TYR A 308 -3.48 -18.55 -6.09
CA TYR A 308 -3.32 -17.47 -5.13
C TYR A 308 -1.84 -17.08 -4.91
N ILE A 309 -0.92 -18.06 -4.84
CA ILE A 309 0.52 -17.77 -4.71
C ILE A 309 1.00 -16.95 -5.92
N VAL A 310 0.66 -17.35 -7.15
CA VAL A 310 1.03 -16.63 -8.36
C VAL A 310 0.45 -15.22 -8.34
N PHE A 311 -0.85 -15.08 -8.07
CA PHE A 311 -1.53 -13.80 -7.98
C PHE A 311 -0.91 -12.90 -6.90
N GLY A 312 -0.80 -13.39 -5.68
CA GLY A 312 -0.39 -12.59 -4.52
C GLY A 312 1.07 -12.13 -4.62
N LEU A 313 1.99 -13.01 -5.06
CA LEU A 313 3.38 -12.63 -5.31
C LEU A 313 3.46 -11.55 -6.41
N ALA A 314 2.81 -11.78 -7.53
CA ALA A 314 2.83 -10.88 -8.66
C ALA A 314 2.23 -9.52 -8.32
N THR A 315 1.08 -9.49 -7.66
CA THR A 315 0.40 -8.25 -7.25
C THR A 315 1.21 -7.46 -6.22
N THR A 316 1.80 -8.13 -5.22
CA THR A 316 2.65 -7.48 -4.21
C THR A 316 3.90 -6.86 -4.86
N VAL A 317 4.55 -7.58 -5.77
CA VAL A 317 5.69 -7.07 -6.55
C VAL A 317 5.26 -5.89 -7.41
N PHE A 318 4.13 -6.01 -8.10
CA PHE A 318 3.56 -4.93 -8.92
C PHE A 318 3.36 -3.66 -8.10
N LEU A 319 2.60 -3.72 -7.02
CA LEU A 319 2.23 -2.55 -6.20
C LEU A 319 3.45 -1.87 -5.59
N SER A 320 4.41 -2.65 -5.14
CA SER A 320 5.66 -2.15 -4.56
C SER A 320 6.52 -1.41 -5.59
N LEU A 321 6.80 -2.05 -6.73
CA LEU A 321 7.57 -1.43 -7.80
C LEU A 321 6.85 -0.23 -8.41
N HIS A 322 5.52 -0.34 -8.55
CA HIS A 322 4.70 0.73 -9.09
C HIS A 322 4.83 2.01 -8.25
N SER A 323 4.83 1.90 -6.92
CA SER A 323 5.00 3.05 -6.02
C SER A 323 6.33 3.78 -6.27
N GLY A 324 7.42 3.04 -6.49
CA GLY A 324 8.72 3.62 -6.87
C GLY A 324 8.71 4.24 -8.28
N GLN A 325 8.18 3.52 -9.27
CA GLN A 325 8.18 3.98 -10.66
C GLN A 325 7.20 5.13 -10.93
N THR A 326 6.14 5.28 -10.11
CA THR A 326 5.22 6.42 -10.18
C THR A 326 5.95 7.76 -10.08
N LEU A 327 7.00 7.83 -9.26
CA LEU A 327 7.79 9.04 -9.08
C LEU A 327 8.47 9.52 -10.36
N ARG A 328 8.67 8.64 -11.36
CA ARG A 328 9.25 8.98 -12.66
C ARG A 328 8.29 9.71 -13.58
N VAL A 329 6.99 9.48 -13.43
CA VAL A 329 5.94 9.97 -14.35
C VAL A 329 5.18 11.16 -13.80
N LEU A 330 5.55 11.67 -12.63
CA LEU A 330 4.91 12.85 -12.04
C LEU A 330 5.13 14.07 -12.94
N PRO A 331 4.05 14.81 -13.29
CA PRO A 331 4.14 15.89 -14.28
C PRO A 331 5.01 17.07 -13.84
N ARG A 332 4.98 17.40 -12.54
CA ARG A 332 5.72 18.53 -11.97
C ARG A 332 6.32 18.19 -10.61
N SER A 333 7.58 18.59 -10.41
CA SER A 333 8.28 18.43 -9.12
C SER A 333 7.63 19.22 -7.98
N GLU A 334 7.06 20.37 -8.28
CA GLU A 334 6.45 21.31 -7.33
C GLU A 334 5.14 20.80 -6.73
N HIS A 335 4.48 19.85 -7.39
CA HIS A 335 3.18 19.30 -6.99
C HIS A 335 3.21 17.82 -6.65
N ARG A 336 4.39 17.27 -6.32
CA ARG A 336 4.58 15.83 -6.06
C ARG A 336 3.67 15.29 -4.97
N GLY A 337 3.55 15.99 -3.85
CA GLY A 337 2.71 15.55 -2.75
C GLY A 337 1.23 15.48 -3.13
N ARG A 338 0.72 16.52 -3.81
CA ARG A 338 -0.65 16.53 -4.33
C ARG A 338 -0.88 15.40 -5.33
N ASP A 339 0.01 15.25 -6.31
CA ASP A 339 -0.15 14.28 -7.40
C ASP A 339 -0.05 12.84 -6.87
N LEU A 340 0.81 12.58 -5.86
CA LEU A 340 0.85 11.31 -5.15
C LEU A 340 -0.40 11.08 -4.30
N GLY A 341 -0.99 12.14 -3.73
CA GLY A 341 -2.29 12.08 -3.09
C GLY A 341 -3.40 11.62 -4.05
N VAL A 342 -3.40 12.11 -5.29
CA VAL A 342 -4.30 11.61 -6.36
C VAL A 342 -4.01 10.15 -6.70
N PHE A 343 -2.73 9.73 -6.71
CA PHE A 343 -2.39 8.32 -6.86
C PHE A 343 -2.95 7.45 -5.73
N ASN A 344 -2.98 7.98 -4.50
CA ASN A 344 -3.52 7.24 -3.35
C ASN A 344 -5.01 6.89 -3.48
N LEU A 345 -5.77 7.59 -4.34
CA LEU A 345 -7.14 7.20 -4.66
C LEU A 345 -7.24 5.79 -5.23
N THR A 346 -6.19 5.30 -5.90
CA THR A 346 -6.14 3.92 -6.39
C THR A 346 -6.17 2.88 -5.27
N ASN A 347 -5.84 3.25 -4.03
CA ASN A 347 -5.91 2.37 -2.87
C ASN A 347 -7.30 2.39 -2.21
N THR A 348 -8.01 3.52 -2.27
CA THR A 348 -9.29 3.70 -1.57
C THR A 348 -10.50 3.44 -2.46
N VAL A 349 -10.46 3.81 -3.75
CA VAL A 349 -11.55 3.58 -4.71
C VAL A 349 -11.90 2.09 -4.86
N PRO A 350 -10.94 1.14 -4.94
CA PRO A 350 -11.26 -0.28 -5.02
C PRO A 350 -12.08 -0.80 -3.85
N SER A 351 -11.82 -0.34 -2.64
CA SER A 351 -12.58 -0.77 -1.45
C SER A 351 -14.05 -0.32 -1.48
N LEU A 352 -14.36 0.72 -2.25
CA LEU A 352 -15.73 1.18 -2.47
C LEU A 352 -16.43 0.38 -3.59
N ILE A 353 -15.69 -0.03 -4.61
CA ILE A 353 -16.22 -0.75 -5.78
C ILE A 353 -16.45 -2.23 -5.48
N MET A 354 -15.50 -2.87 -4.79
CA MET A 354 -15.43 -4.31 -4.65
C MET A 354 -16.63 -4.97 -3.95
N PRO A 355 -17.21 -4.42 -2.88
CA PRO A 355 -18.40 -5.01 -2.28
C PRO A 355 -19.57 -5.11 -3.26
N TRP A 356 -19.80 -4.07 -4.04
CA TRP A 356 -20.86 -4.02 -5.05
C TRP A 356 -20.62 -5.00 -6.20
N LEU A 357 -19.40 -5.06 -6.69
CA LEU A 357 -19.02 -5.97 -7.77
C LEU A 357 -19.16 -7.42 -7.35
N THR A 358 -18.73 -7.74 -6.12
CA THR A 358 -18.85 -9.09 -5.56
C THR A 358 -20.32 -9.48 -5.35
N LEU A 359 -21.14 -8.60 -4.79
CA LEU A 359 -22.56 -8.85 -4.57
C LEU A 359 -23.34 -9.00 -5.89
N ALA A 360 -22.92 -8.29 -6.94
CA ALA A 360 -23.57 -8.41 -8.25
C ALA A 360 -23.20 -9.72 -8.98
N LEU A 361 -21.98 -10.21 -8.84
CA LEU A 361 -21.48 -11.34 -9.64
C LEU A 361 -21.51 -12.67 -8.89
N VAL A 362 -21.06 -12.71 -7.64
CA VAL A 362 -20.80 -13.98 -6.95
C VAL A 362 -22.09 -14.79 -6.65
N PRO A 363 -23.21 -14.18 -6.22
CA PRO A 363 -24.44 -14.95 -5.96
C PRO A 363 -25.01 -15.63 -7.21
N SER A 364 -24.88 -14.99 -8.38
CA SER A 364 -25.49 -15.46 -9.64
C SER A 364 -24.53 -16.31 -10.48
N PHE A 365 -23.22 -15.99 -10.49
CA PHE A 365 -22.24 -16.57 -11.40
C PHE A 365 -21.03 -17.21 -10.70
N GLY A 366 -20.99 -17.16 -9.37
CA GLY A 366 -19.87 -17.69 -8.57
C GLY A 366 -18.58 -16.86 -8.65
N PHE A 367 -17.60 -17.28 -7.87
CA PHE A 367 -16.28 -16.63 -7.84
C PHE A 367 -15.52 -16.73 -9.17
N ALA A 368 -15.76 -17.77 -9.96
CA ALA A 368 -15.07 -17.95 -11.27
C ALA A 368 -15.32 -16.76 -12.20
N CYS A 369 -16.56 -16.29 -12.31
CA CYS A 369 -16.89 -15.13 -13.14
C CYS A 369 -16.21 -13.85 -12.62
N LEU A 370 -16.20 -13.63 -11.30
CA LEU A 370 -15.50 -12.50 -10.69
C LEU A 370 -14.00 -12.55 -11.05
N PHE A 371 -13.34 -13.71 -10.88
CA PHE A 371 -11.91 -13.83 -11.18
C PHE A 371 -11.57 -13.67 -12.67
N VAL A 372 -12.42 -14.11 -13.57
CA VAL A 372 -12.26 -13.83 -15.01
C VAL A 372 -12.30 -12.34 -15.29
N LEU A 373 -13.27 -11.62 -14.72
CA LEU A 373 -13.34 -10.17 -14.87
C LEU A 373 -12.09 -9.48 -14.31
N LEU A 374 -11.65 -9.87 -13.11
CA LEU A 374 -10.45 -9.31 -12.48
C LEU A 374 -9.17 -9.65 -13.29
N ALA A 375 -9.10 -10.84 -13.90
CA ALA A 375 -8.01 -11.21 -14.79
C ALA A 375 -7.94 -10.31 -16.03
N LEU A 376 -9.10 -10.00 -16.64
CA LEU A 376 -9.18 -9.06 -17.75
C LEU A 376 -8.69 -7.66 -17.36
N LEU A 377 -9.02 -7.18 -16.16
CA LEU A 377 -8.50 -5.91 -15.65
C LEU A 377 -6.97 -5.95 -15.48
N ALA A 378 -6.41 -7.02 -14.94
CA ALA A 378 -4.97 -7.19 -14.78
C ALA A 378 -4.24 -7.28 -16.13
N PHE A 379 -4.78 -8.00 -17.12
CA PHE A 379 -4.23 -8.04 -18.48
C PHE A 379 -4.32 -6.69 -19.19
N THR A 380 -5.42 -5.95 -18.98
CA THR A 380 -5.55 -4.57 -19.48
C THR A 380 -4.49 -3.67 -18.87
N SER A 381 -4.21 -3.79 -17.56
CA SER A 381 -3.10 -3.09 -16.91
C SER A 381 -1.74 -3.44 -17.55
N ALA A 382 -1.49 -4.72 -17.82
CA ALA A 382 -0.26 -5.15 -18.47
C ALA A 382 -0.09 -4.55 -19.88
N THR A 383 -1.15 -4.48 -20.67
CA THR A 383 -1.13 -3.87 -22.01
C THR A 383 -0.89 -2.36 -21.95
N ILE A 384 -1.54 -1.64 -21.01
CA ILE A 384 -1.30 -0.21 -20.79
C ILE A 384 0.17 0.06 -20.47
N LEU A 385 0.77 -0.74 -19.59
CA LEU A 385 2.16 -0.57 -19.17
C LEU A 385 3.17 -0.93 -20.26
N SER A 386 2.87 -1.94 -21.08
CA SER A 386 3.72 -2.32 -22.21
C SER A 386 3.76 -1.27 -23.32
N ALA A 387 2.72 -0.45 -23.41
CA ALA A 387 2.62 0.66 -24.37
C ALA A 387 3.37 1.94 -23.89
N LEU A 388 3.86 1.98 -22.63
CA LEU A 388 4.62 3.12 -22.13
C LEU A 388 6.02 3.16 -22.78
N PRO A 389 6.52 4.37 -23.09
CA PRO A 389 7.83 4.52 -23.73
C PRO A 389 8.95 3.96 -22.87
N ARG A 390 9.92 3.34 -23.51
CA ARG A 390 11.18 2.91 -22.87
C ARG A 390 12.02 4.17 -22.61
N THR A 391 12.01 4.67 -21.38
CA THR A 391 12.77 5.87 -20.97
C THR A 391 14.11 5.48 -20.38
#